data_68e71216f8f21c00c2a25bd127e18414
#
_entry.id   68e71216f8f21c00c2a25bd127e18414
#
_cell.length_a   1.000
_cell.length_b   1.000
_cell.length_c   1.000
_cell.angle_alpha   90.00
_cell.angle_beta   90.00
_cell.angle_gamma   90.00
#
_symmetry.space_group_name_H-M   'P 1'
#
loop_
_entity.id
_entity.type
_entity.pdbx_description
1 polymer ?
#
loop_
_entity_poly.entity_id
_entity_poly.type
_entity_poly.pdbx_seq_one_letter_code
_entity_poly.pdbx_strand_id
1 'polypeptide(L)'
;VCVGIVLLALVLWLMPLPLPFHISLSGVRVEDSTAAEPAALEAKGWRLCRFLRRTELRASFTVETAQGTKIYEPVDCLWELTFPDGPIRHADGGWYDPASNAIETLRFVYGADGTTAFFEVMDDGQDKQFVFSADGREPAETMDFLRVEPVDA
;
A
#
# COMPACT_ATOMS: atom_id res chain seq x y z
N VAL A 1 2.55 6.48 -43.54
CA VAL A 1 3.53 5.90 -42.58
C VAL A 1 3.62 6.75 -41.31
N CYS A 2 3.83 8.07 -41.39
CA CYS A 2 3.95 8.95 -40.19
C CYS A 2 2.71 8.95 -39.32
N VAL A 3 1.50 8.97 -39.88
CA VAL A 3 0.23 8.99 -39.13
C VAL A 3 0.05 7.72 -38.29
N GLY A 4 0.43 6.56 -38.84
CA GLY A 4 0.36 5.27 -38.11
C GLY A 4 1.31 5.23 -36.91
N ILE A 5 2.52 5.76 -37.06
CA ILE A 5 3.50 5.84 -35.98
C ILE A 5 3.02 6.78 -34.85
N VAL A 6 2.46 7.92 -35.24
CA VAL A 6 1.89 8.89 -34.26
C VAL A 6 0.71 8.30 -33.51
N LEU A 7 -0.21 7.61 -34.21
CA LEU A 7 -1.34 6.92 -33.59
C LEU A 7 -0.87 5.80 -32.64
N LEU A 8 0.09 5.00 -33.05
CA LEU A 8 0.67 3.96 -32.20
C LEU A 8 1.32 4.55 -30.95
N ALA A 9 2.10 5.61 -31.11
CA ALA A 9 2.72 6.31 -29.99
C ALA A 9 1.67 6.90 -29.04
N LEU A 10 0.57 7.44 -29.58
CA LEU A 10 -0.54 7.99 -28.78
C LEU A 10 -1.28 6.88 -28.02
N VAL A 11 -1.50 5.73 -28.64
CA VAL A 11 -2.13 4.56 -28.00
C VAL A 11 -1.24 4.04 -26.87
N LEU A 12 0.06 3.85 -27.11
CA LEU A 12 1.02 3.43 -26.08
C LEU A 12 1.13 4.46 -24.94
N TRP A 13 0.98 5.74 -25.24
CA TRP A 13 0.96 6.82 -24.26
C TRP A 13 -0.29 6.80 -23.37
N LEU A 14 -1.44 6.45 -23.91
CA LEU A 14 -2.71 6.42 -23.19
C LEU A 14 -2.95 5.11 -22.43
N MET A 15 -2.30 4.03 -22.82
CA MET A 15 -2.47 2.73 -22.17
C MET A 15 -1.75 2.68 -20.82
N PRO A 16 -2.40 2.16 -19.78
CA PRO A 16 -1.72 1.90 -18.52
C PRO A 16 -0.69 0.77 -18.72
N LEU A 17 0.53 0.96 -18.21
CA LEU A 17 1.53 -0.09 -18.17
C LEU A 17 1.31 -0.95 -16.91
N PRO A 18 0.84 -2.20 -17.05
CA PRO A 18 0.66 -3.08 -15.91
C PRO A 18 2.01 -3.66 -15.48
N LEU A 19 2.43 -3.35 -14.27
CA LEU A 19 3.59 -3.94 -13.63
C LEU A 19 3.13 -4.89 -12.53
N PRO A 20 3.64 -6.13 -12.46
CA PRO A 20 3.31 -7.03 -11.38
C PRO A 20 3.80 -6.42 -10.06
N PHE A 21 2.97 -6.56 -9.03
CA PHE A 21 3.25 -6.04 -7.70
C PHE A 21 3.15 -7.18 -6.69
N HIS A 22 4.22 -7.39 -5.92
CA HIS A 22 4.24 -8.37 -4.85
C HIS A 22 5.21 -7.92 -3.77
N ILE A 23 4.71 -7.80 -2.55
CA ILE A 23 5.50 -7.53 -1.35
C ILE A 23 5.10 -8.57 -0.30
N SER A 24 6.08 -9.22 0.30
CA SER A 24 5.89 -10.15 1.41
C SER A 24 6.88 -9.81 2.51
N LEU A 25 6.39 -9.34 3.65
CA LEU A 25 7.19 -8.83 4.74
C LEU A 25 6.66 -9.31 6.09
N SER A 26 7.58 -9.51 7.03
CA SER A 26 7.26 -9.70 8.45
C SER A 26 7.43 -8.39 9.21
N GLY A 27 6.64 -8.21 10.26
CA GLY A 27 6.67 -7.02 11.07
C GLY A 27 5.82 -7.14 12.31
N VAL A 28 5.26 -6.03 12.74
CA VAL A 28 4.48 -5.95 13.97
C VAL A 28 3.26 -5.06 13.78
N ARG A 29 2.20 -5.38 14.51
CA ARG A 29 1.12 -4.43 14.78
C ARG A 29 1.62 -3.41 15.80
N VAL A 30 1.30 -2.15 15.56
CA VAL A 30 1.71 -1.04 16.43
C VAL A 30 0.50 -0.50 17.17
N GLU A 31 0.62 -0.32 18.47
CA GLU A 31 -0.33 0.39 19.32
C GLU A 31 0.45 1.44 20.14
N ASP A 32 -0.03 2.67 20.11
CA ASP A 32 0.63 3.81 20.81
C ASP A 32 2.15 3.90 20.49
N SER A 33 2.51 3.76 19.22
CA SER A 33 3.89 3.76 18.71
C SER A 33 4.79 2.64 19.26
N THR A 34 4.22 1.64 19.92
CA THR A 34 4.94 0.47 20.43
C THR A 34 4.53 -0.81 19.72
N ALA A 35 5.47 -1.76 19.58
CA ALA A 35 5.17 -3.06 19.00
C ALA A 35 4.23 -3.84 19.94
N ALA A 36 3.03 -4.19 19.44
CA ALA A 36 2.02 -4.90 20.23
C ALA A 36 2.05 -6.42 19.95
N GLU A 37 2.00 -6.82 18.68
CA GLU A 37 1.99 -8.23 18.29
C GLU A 37 2.72 -8.47 16.95
N PRO A 38 3.29 -9.66 16.72
CA PRO A 38 3.85 -10.02 15.43
C PRO A 38 2.78 -10.04 14.34
N ALA A 39 3.14 -9.58 13.15
CA ALA A 39 2.30 -9.62 11.97
C ALA A 39 3.12 -9.96 10.71
N ALA A 40 2.45 -10.51 9.70
CA ALA A 40 3.02 -10.69 8.38
C ALA A 40 2.09 -10.09 7.33
N LEU A 41 2.66 -9.49 6.31
CA LEU A 41 1.94 -8.88 5.20
C LEU A 41 2.31 -9.57 3.89
N GLU A 42 1.31 -9.94 3.13
CA GLU A 42 1.44 -10.23 1.71
C GLU A 42 0.54 -9.25 0.92
N ALA A 43 1.15 -8.40 0.10
CA ALA A 43 0.48 -7.54 -0.84
C ALA A 43 0.75 -8.02 -2.26
N LYS A 44 -0.31 -8.34 -3.02
CA LYS A 44 -0.19 -8.94 -4.34
C LYS A 44 -1.21 -8.37 -5.32
N GLY A 45 -0.74 -8.05 -6.51
CA GLY A 45 -1.61 -7.52 -7.57
C GLY A 45 -0.84 -6.85 -8.70
N TRP A 46 -1.34 -5.70 -9.14
CA TRP A 46 -0.83 -4.95 -10.27
C TRP A 46 -0.69 -3.47 -9.94
N ARG A 47 0.41 -2.90 -10.40
CA ARG A 47 0.65 -1.46 -10.37
C ARG A 47 0.48 -0.93 -11.80
N LEU A 48 -0.56 -0.12 -12.02
CA LEU A 48 -0.89 0.43 -13.33
C LEU A 48 -0.29 1.83 -13.46
N CYS A 49 0.85 1.90 -14.14
CA CYS A 49 1.54 3.16 -14.39
C CYS A 49 0.99 3.82 -15.64
N ARG A 50 0.64 5.11 -15.54
CA ARG A 50 0.19 5.92 -16.67
C ARG A 50 1.08 7.14 -16.82
N PHE A 51 1.39 7.50 -18.03
CA PHE A 51 2.14 8.72 -18.30
C PHE A 51 1.29 9.95 -17.96
N LEU A 52 1.83 10.87 -17.17
CA LEU A 52 1.18 12.10 -16.69
C LEU A 52 -0.13 11.90 -15.89
N ARG A 53 -0.39 10.71 -15.39
CA ARG A 53 -1.54 10.43 -14.51
C ARG A 53 -1.07 9.74 -13.23
N ARG A 54 -1.93 9.74 -12.22
CA ARG A 54 -1.67 8.99 -10.98
C ARG A 54 -1.56 7.50 -11.30
N THR A 55 -0.62 6.85 -10.64
CA THR A 55 -0.49 5.40 -10.68
C THR A 55 -1.58 4.76 -9.82
N GLU A 56 -2.20 3.72 -10.33
CA GLU A 56 -3.19 2.91 -9.60
C GLU A 56 -2.51 1.66 -9.07
N LEU A 57 -2.69 1.37 -7.79
CA LEU A 57 -2.28 0.10 -7.18
C LEU A 57 -3.53 -0.76 -6.97
N ARG A 58 -3.65 -1.83 -7.74
CA ARG A 58 -4.72 -2.84 -7.63
C ARG A 58 -4.15 -4.08 -6.99
N ALA A 59 -4.17 -4.12 -5.67
CA ALA A 59 -3.60 -5.21 -4.90
C ALA A 59 -4.54 -5.63 -3.78
N SER A 60 -4.51 -6.92 -3.44
CA SER A 60 -5.07 -7.44 -2.19
C SER A 60 -3.99 -7.50 -1.13
N PHE A 61 -4.38 -7.23 0.11
CA PHE A 61 -3.50 -7.20 1.27
C PHE A 61 -3.93 -8.29 2.24
N THR A 62 -3.08 -9.28 2.42
CA THR A 62 -3.29 -10.34 3.41
C THR A 62 -2.43 -10.05 4.63
N VAL A 63 -3.06 -9.87 5.77
CA VAL A 63 -2.39 -9.61 7.05
C VAL A 63 -2.62 -10.79 7.96
N GLU A 64 -1.54 -11.44 8.38
CA GLU A 64 -1.54 -12.53 9.36
C GLU A 64 -1.09 -11.99 10.71
N THR A 65 -1.86 -12.27 11.74
CA THR A 65 -1.55 -11.95 13.13
C THR A 65 -1.77 -13.16 14.02
N ALA A 66 -1.47 -13.07 15.30
CA ALA A 66 -1.79 -14.12 16.28
C ALA A 66 -3.30 -14.41 16.37
N GLN A 67 -4.14 -13.46 15.98
CA GLN A 67 -5.60 -13.61 16.00
C GLN A 67 -6.16 -14.28 14.73
N GLY A 68 -5.35 -14.45 13.69
CA GLY A 68 -5.72 -15.06 12.42
C GLY A 68 -5.28 -14.27 11.21
N THR A 69 -5.81 -14.69 10.06
CA THR A 69 -5.51 -14.09 8.76
C THR A 69 -6.71 -13.25 8.30
N LYS A 70 -6.47 -12.02 7.88
CA LYS A 70 -7.47 -11.14 7.29
C LYS A 70 -7.02 -10.62 5.93
N ILE A 71 -7.94 -10.57 4.98
CA ILE A 71 -7.70 -10.07 3.62
C ILE A 71 -8.45 -8.76 3.48
N TYR A 72 -7.72 -7.72 3.05
CA TYR A 72 -8.26 -6.41 2.74
C TYR A 72 -8.18 -6.18 1.23
N GLU A 73 -9.32 -6.01 0.60
CA GLU A 73 -9.41 -5.72 -0.83
C GLU A 73 -9.94 -4.30 -1.03
N PRO A 74 -9.17 -3.41 -1.66
CA PRO A 74 -9.65 -2.09 -2.01
C PRO A 74 -10.92 -2.18 -2.88
N VAL A 75 -11.88 -1.29 -2.63
CA VAL A 75 -13.17 -1.27 -3.38
C VAL A 75 -12.94 -1.08 -4.88
N ASP A 76 -11.95 -0.28 -5.25
CA ASP A 76 -11.57 -0.02 -6.65
C ASP A 76 -10.05 -0.18 -6.82
N CYS A 77 -9.30 0.81 -6.39
CA CYS A 77 -7.84 0.78 -6.36
C CYS A 77 -7.31 1.71 -5.27
N LEU A 78 -6.03 1.57 -4.94
CA LEU A 78 -5.31 2.59 -4.20
C LEU A 78 -4.66 3.56 -5.18
N TRP A 79 -4.75 4.85 -4.91
CA TRP A 79 -4.11 5.89 -5.70
C TRP A 79 -2.74 6.22 -5.12
N GLU A 80 -1.68 5.96 -5.90
CA GLU A 80 -0.34 6.38 -5.51
C GLU A 80 -0.19 7.89 -5.66
N LEU A 81 0.21 8.53 -4.57
CA LEU A 81 0.76 9.87 -4.58
C LEU A 81 2.24 9.74 -4.96
N THR A 82 2.55 9.98 -6.20
CA THR A 82 3.94 9.96 -6.67
C THR A 82 4.57 11.32 -6.39
N PHE A 83 5.39 11.38 -5.35
CA PHE A 83 6.42 12.42 -5.29
C PHE A 83 7.52 11.99 -6.27
N PRO A 84 7.84 12.78 -7.30
CA PRO A 84 8.63 12.30 -8.43
C PRO A 84 10.03 11.78 -8.08
N ASP A 85 10.57 12.10 -6.93
CA ASP A 85 11.98 11.86 -6.60
C ASP A 85 12.22 11.06 -5.31
N GLY A 86 11.19 10.38 -4.75
CA GLY A 86 11.33 9.69 -3.47
C GLY A 86 11.39 8.15 -3.60
N PRO A 87 12.20 7.49 -2.75
CA PRO A 87 12.19 6.02 -2.64
C PRO A 87 10.93 5.48 -1.94
N ILE A 88 10.03 6.37 -1.49
CA ILE A 88 8.84 6.05 -0.71
C ILE A 88 7.60 6.32 -1.56
N ARG A 89 6.66 5.40 -1.53
CA ARG A 89 5.40 5.47 -2.24
C ARG A 89 4.24 5.42 -1.26
N HIS A 90 3.30 6.33 -1.43
CA HIS A 90 2.07 6.40 -0.65
C HIS A 90 0.91 6.02 -1.55
N ALA A 91 0.11 5.06 -1.12
CA ALA A 91 -1.08 4.61 -1.82
C ALA A 91 -2.28 4.65 -0.87
N ASP A 92 -3.28 5.45 -1.20
CA ASP A 92 -4.47 5.66 -0.38
C ASP A 92 -5.73 5.25 -1.12
N GLY A 93 -6.69 4.71 -0.40
CA GLY A 93 -7.99 4.32 -0.94
C GLY A 93 -8.95 3.87 0.15
N GLY A 94 -9.94 3.10 -0.24
CA GLY A 94 -10.94 2.57 0.67
C GLY A 94 -11.16 1.07 0.47
N TRP A 95 -11.60 0.40 1.52
CA TRP A 95 -12.05 -0.98 1.49
C TRP A 95 -13.44 -1.08 2.15
N TYR A 96 -14.20 -2.08 1.74
CA TYR A 96 -15.52 -2.32 2.34
C TYR A 96 -15.36 -3.14 3.62
N ASP A 97 -15.66 -2.51 4.76
CA ASP A 97 -15.70 -3.20 6.06
C ASP A 97 -17.10 -3.78 6.31
N PRO A 98 -17.25 -5.11 6.33
CA PRO A 98 -18.54 -5.74 6.61
C PRO A 98 -19.03 -5.52 8.04
N ALA A 99 -18.16 -5.20 8.99
CA ALA A 99 -18.55 -4.96 10.38
C ALA A 99 -19.25 -3.61 10.55
N SER A 100 -18.69 -2.54 9.97
CA SER A 100 -19.29 -1.20 9.97
C SER A 100 -20.33 -1.01 8.86
N ASN A 101 -20.35 -1.90 7.86
CA ASN A 101 -21.15 -1.79 6.63
C ASN A 101 -20.86 -0.49 5.86
N ALA A 102 -19.62 -0.06 5.84
CA ALA A 102 -19.16 1.18 5.23
C ALA A 102 -17.87 1.00 4.43
N ILE A 103 -17.55 1.99 3.62
CA ILE A 103 -16.21 2.08 3.00
C ILE A 103 -15.32 2.84 3.98
N GLU A 104 -14.31 2.14 4.46
CA GLU A 104 -13.36 2.65 5.45
C GLU A 104 -12.01 2.94 4.79
N THR A 105 -11.19 3.76 5.45
CA THR A 105 -9.87 4.16 4.94
C THR A 105 -8.89 2.99 4.95
N LEU A 106 -8.13 2.89 3.88
CA LEU A 106 -6.98 2.01 3.74
C LEU A 106 -5.81 2.80 3.19
N ARG A 107 -4.68 2.79 3.89
CA ARG A 107 -3.44 3.45 3.49
C ARG A 107 -2.30 2.44 3.44
N PHE A 108 -1.53 2.49 2.39
CA PHE A 108 -0.34 1.67 2.22
C PHE A 108 0.85 2.53 1.81
N VAL A 109 1.87 2.57 2.65
CA VAL A 109 3.12 3.28 2.39
C VAL A 109 4.24 2.26 2.31
N TYR A 110 5.05 2.32 1.28
CA TYR A 110 6.10 1.33 1.09
C TYR A 110 7.35 1.90 0.41
N GLY A 111 8.49 1.30 0.71
CA GLY A 111 9.73 1.57 0.01
C GLY A 111 9.67 1.03 -1.42
N ALA A 112 10.18 1.78 -2.39
CA ALA A 112 10.19 1.37 -3.81
C ALA A 112 10.99 0.08 -4.05
N ASP A 113 11.90 -0.26 -3.14
CA ASP A 113 12.69 -1.51 -3.12
C ASP A 113 11.93 -2.71 -2.54
N GLY A 114 10.75 -2.48 -1.94
CA GLY A 114 9.92 -3.53 -1.34
C GLY A 114 10.44 -4.08 -0.01
N THR A 115 11.40 -3.43 0.65
CA THR A 115 12.00 -3.90 1.90
C THR A 115 11.32 -3.37 3.16
N THR A 116 10.53 -2.33 3.04
CA THR A 116 9.80 -1.69 4.15
C THR A 116 8.38 -1.36 3.73
N ALA A 117 7.44 -1.48 4.65
CA ALA A 117 6.05 -1.10 4.44
C ALA A 117 5.37 -0.67 5.73
N PHE A 118 4.39 0.21 5.58
CA PHE A 118 3.42 0.60 6.60
C PHE A 118 2.03 0.38 6.03
N PHE A 119 1.17 -0.28 6.78
CA PHE A 119 -0.20 -0.55 6.41
C PHE A 119 -1.13 -0.07 7.52
N GLU A 120 -2.07 0.78 7.16
CA GLU A 120 -3.04 1.35 8.06
C GLU A 120 -4.43 1.12 7.51
N VAL A 121 -5.31 0.63 8.33
CA VAL A 121 -6.68 0.34 7.97
C VAL A 121 -7.64 0.62 9.12
N MET A 122 -8.73 1.31 8.82
CA MET A 122 -9.87 1.38 9.73
C MET A 122 -10.67 0.09 9.59
N ASP A 123 -10.74 -0.70 10.66
CA ASP A 123 -11.35 -2.02 10.68
C ASP A 123 -12.10 -2.23 12.00
N ASP A 124 -13.40 -2.54 11.90
CA ASP A 124 -14.29 -2.70 13.06
C ASP A 124 -14.29 -1.46 14.00
N GLY A 125 -14.27 -0.27 13.38
CA GLY A 125 -14.24 1.01 14.11
C GLY A 125 -12.93 1.31 14.84
N GLN A 126 -11.89 0.54 14.57
CA GLN A 126 -10.54 0.72 15.13
C GLN A 126 -9.53 1.00 14.04
N ASP A 127 -8.67 1.95 14.29
CA ASP A 127 -7.52 2.22 13.45
C ASP A 127 -6.41 1.21 13.79
N LYS A 128 -6.09 0.36 12.82
CA LYS A 128 -5.06 -0.68 12.94
C LYS A 128 -3.84 -0.30 12.12
N GLN A 129 -2.71 -0.21 12.76
CA GLN A 129 -1.43 0.13 12.13
C GLN A 129 -0.44 -1.03 12.21
N PHE A 130 0.22 -1.30 11.10
CA PHE A 130 1.21 -2.36 10.96
C PHE A 130 2.47 -1.82 10.31
N VAL A 131 3.61 -2.21 10.84
CA VAL A 131 4.93 -1.81 10.33
C VAL A 131 5.72 -3.06 9.99
N PHE A 132 6.29 -3.09 8.80
CA PHE A 132 7.00 -4.24 8.25
C PHE A 132 8.38 -3.84 7.76
N SER A 133 9.38 -4.68 8.02
CA SER A 133 10.75 -4.47 7.57
C SER A 133 11.44 -5.80 7.31
N ALA A 134 12.08 -5.93 6.15
CA ALA A 134 12.82 -7.13 5.77
C ALA A 134 14.10 -7.31 6.58
N ASP A 135 14.69 -6.23 7.08
CA ASP A 135 15.95 -6.21 7.84
C ASP A 135 15.75 -6.17 9.36
N GLY A 136 14.50 -6.29 9.82
CA GLY A 136 14.19 -6.32 11.25
C GLY A 136 14.41 -5.01 11.99
N ARG A 137 14.35 -3.86 11.29
CA ARG A 137 14.42 -2.54 11.93
C ARG A 137 13.31 -2.37 12.95
N GLU A 138 13.62 -1.58 13.97
CA GLU A 138 12.61 -1.18 14.96
C GLU A 138 11.45 -0.44 14.28
N PRO A 139 10.20 -0.63 14.77
CA PRO A 139 9.03 0.01 14.19
C PRO A 139 9.15 1.53 14.07
N ALA A 140 9.66 2.20 15.09
CA ALA A 140 9.85 3.65 15.10
C ALA A 140 10.82 4.12 14.01
N GLU A 141 11.93 3.41 13.79
CA GLU A 141 12.89 3.71 12.72
C GLU A 141 12.29 3.50 11.32
N THR A 142 11.47 2.47 11.17
CA THR A 142 10.78 2.18 9.91
C THR A 142 9.75 3.25 9.59
N MET A 143 8.96 3.67 10.58
CA MET A 143 7.97 4.75 10.44
C MET A 143 8.65 6.08 10.10
N ASP A 144 9.75 6.42 10.75
CA ASP A 144 10.53 7.62 10.45
C ASP A 144 11.09 7.57 9.02
N PHE A 145 11.65 6.44 8.62
CA PHE A 145 12.12 6.23 7.24
C PHE A 145 10.99 6.42 6.22
N LEU A 146 9.81 5.88 6.48
CA LEU A 146 8.64 6.00 5.62
C LEU A 146 7.92 7.35 5.76
N ARG A 147 8.38 8.22 6.66
CA ARG A 147 7.77 9.53 6.96
C ARG A 147 6.29 9.44 7.32
N VAL A 148 5.95 8.41 8.08
CA VAL A 148 4.61 8.19 8.60
C VAL A 148 4.56 8.69 10.03
N GLU A 149 3.60 9.56 10.32
CA GLU A 149 3.35 10.00 11.69
C GLU A 149 2.43 8.98 12.38
N PRO A 150 2.73 8.57 13.63
CA PRO A 150 1.78 7.79 14.41
C PRO A 150 0.50 8.61 14.60
N VAL A 151 -0.65 7.96 14.53
CA VAL A 151 -1.90 8.60 14.92
C VAL A 151 -1.86 8.78 16.42
N ASP A 152 -1.79 10.03 16.86
CA ASP A 152 -1.94 10.37 18.28
C ASP A 152 -3.36 9.98 18.71
N ALA A 153 -3.41 9.15 19.71
CA ALA A 153 -4.65 8.67 20.30
C ALA A 153 -5.39 9.78 21.08
#